data_3da85d1fb42061b4857a3250c1db7fe5
#
_entry.id   3da85d1fb42061b4857a3250c1db7fe5
#
_cell.length_a   1.000
_cell.length_b   1.000
_cell.length_c   1.000
_cell.angle_alpha   90.00
_cell.angle_beta   90.00
_cell.angle_gamma   90.00
#
_symmetry.space_group_name_H-M   'P 1'
#
loop_
_entity.id
_entity.type
_entity.pdbx_description
1 polymer ?
#
loop_
_entity_poly.entity_id
_entity_poly.type
_entity_poly.pdbx_seq_one_letter_code
_entity_poly.pdbx_strand_id
1 'polypeptide(L)'
;LIEEFGNRPLDSHLFSRLKDPMPPPVKRGMCFSHRDLDKWLDAYDNGEKVTVLSGRGPSEKMHIGHLTLYAIPKYFQDVYKCTVYIPVSDDEKFYVKENLEIEDVEMFANDNILDILAMGFDPNKTISSKI
;
A
#
# COMPACT_ATOMS: atom_id res chain seq x y z
N LEU A 1 -16.34 -14.93 -4.07
CA LEU A 1 -15.12 -14.31 -3.56
C LEU A 1 -15.37 -12.86 -3.12
N ILE A 2 -15.85 -11.96 -3.99
CA ILE A 2 -16.02 -10.54 -3.62
C ILE A 2 -17.02 -10.39 -2.48
N GLU A 3 -18.22 -10.95 -2.61
CA GLU A 3 -19.29 -10.87 -1.60
C GLU A 3 -18.92 -11.60 -0.30
N GLU A 4 -18.27 -12.75 -0.40
CA GLU A 4 -17.85 -13.57 0.74
C GLU A 4 -16.89 -12.84 1.68
N PHE A 5 -16.04 -11.96 1.14
CA PHE A 5 -15.10 -11.15 1.91
C PHE A 5 -15.62 -9.73 2.22
N GLY A 6 -16.88 -9.44 1.95
CA GLY A 6 -17.47 -8.12 2.18
C GLY A 6 -16.88 -7.01 1.29
N ASN A 7 -16.29 -7.39 0.17
CA ASN A 7 -15.78 -6.46 -0.83
C ASN A 7 -16.89 -6.10 -1.82
N ARG A 8 -16.70 -5.00 -2.54
CA ARG A 8 -17.55 -4.58 -3.65
C ARG A 8 -16.72 -4.48 -4.92
N PRO A 9 -17.29 -4.73 -6.10
CA PRO A 9 -16.57 -4.54 -7.36
C PRO A 9 -16.19 -3.07 -7.55
N LEU A 10 -15.03 -2.85 -8.14
CA LEU A 10 -14.65 -1.51 -8.64
C LEU A 10 -15.40 -1.27 -9.95
N ASP A 11 -16.62 -0.79 -9.86
CA ASP A 11 -17.49 -0.53 -11.01
C ASP A 11 -17.07 0.71 -11.82
N SER A 12 -17.70 0.91 -12.97
CA SER A 12 -17.40 2.01 -13.88
C SER A 12 -17.66 3.38 -13.25
N HIS A 13 -18.67 3.50 -12.38
CA HIS A 13 -18.98 4.74 -11.68
C HIS A 13 -17.85 5.12 -10.71
N LEU A 14 -17.46 4.20 -9.86
CA LEU A 14 -16.39 4.45 -8.90
C LEU A 14 -15.03 4.62 -9.59
N PHE A 15 -14.78 3.85 -10.67
CA PHE A 15 -13.58 3.99 -11.48
C PHE A 15 -13.47 5.40 -12.10
N SER A 16 -14.59 5.98 -12.55
CA SER A 16 -14.61 7.33 -13.12
C SER A 16 -14.31 8.46 -12.11
N ARG A 17 -14.45 8.19 -10.81
CA ARG A 17 -14.08 9.13 -9.74
C ARG A 17 -12.57 9.15 -9.45
N LEU A 18 -11.83 8.13 -9.91
CA LEU A 18 -10.38 8.09 -9.72
C LEU A 18 -9.69 9.11 -10.64
N LYS A 19 -8.78 9.89 -10.08
CA LYS A 19 -8.06 10.95 -10.80
C LYS A 19 -6.87 10.40 -11.59
N ASP A 20 -6.59 10.95 -12.75
CA ASP A 20 -5.35 10.66 -13.47
C ASP A 20 -4.14 11.45 -12.89
N PRO A 21 -2.92 10.91 -13.07
CA PRO A 21 -2.57 9.67 -13.76
C PRO A 21 -2.75 8.42 -12.89
N MET A 22 -3.65 7.53 -13.29
CA MET A 22 -3.82 6.24 -12.61
C MET A 22 -2.64 5.29 -12.90
N PRO A 23 -2.21 4.49 -11.92
CA PRO A 23 -1.12 3.54 -12.11
C PRO A 23 -1.54 2.35 -12.97
N PRO A 24 -0.57 1.68 -13.64
CA PRO A 24 -0.86 0.54 -14.51
C PRO A 24 -1.72 -0.56 -13.90
N PRO A 25 -1.57 -0.95 -12.61
CA PRO A 25 -2.44 -1.97 -12.01
C PRO A 25 -3.91 -1.58 -12.01
N VAL A 26 -4.24 -0.31 -11.79
CA VAL A 26 -5.61 0.19 -11.83
C VAL A 26 -6.13 0.21 -13.27
N LYS A 27 -5.37 0.80 -14.20
CA LYS A 27 -5.74 0.90 -15.62
C LYS A 27 -5.96 -0.47 -16.28
N ARG A 28 -5.22 -1.49 -15.85
CA ARG A 28 -5.30 -2.84 -16.40
C ARG A 28 -6.35 -3.72 -15.72
N GLY A 29 -7.15 -3.17 -14.80
CA GLY A 29 -8.19 -3.93 -14.10
C GLY A 29 -7.64 -4.97 -13.10
N MET A 30 -6.37 -4.87 -12.69
CA MET A 30 -5.82 -5.72 -11.63
C MET A 30 -6.47 -5.40 -10.28
N CYS A 31 -6.87 -4.13 -10.06
CA CYS A 31 -7.68 -3.69 -8.95
C CYS A 31 -9.14 -3.77 -9.36
N PHE A 32 -9.78 -4.89 -9.11
CA PHE A 32 -11.15 -5.18 -9.55
C PHE A 32 -12.20 -5.09 -8.44
N SER A 33 -11.77 -4.98 -7.20
CA SER A 33 -12.65 -4.87 -6.03
C SER A 33 -12.06 -3.93 -4.99
N HIS A 34 -12.93 -3.46 -4.10
CA HIS A 34 -12.57 -2.56 -3.02
C HIS A 34 -13.38 -2.84 -1.76
N ARG A 35 -12.92 -2.31 -0.64
CA ARG A 35 -13.70 -2.14 0.58
C ARG A 35 -13.61 -0.67 0.96
N ASP A 36 -14.78 0.01 0.98
CA ASP A 36 -14.95 1.41 1.42
C ASP A 36 -14.16 2.48 0.65
N LEU A 37 -13.70 2.21 -0.58
CA LEU A 37 -13.04 3.22 -1.42
C LEU A 37 -13.97 4.41 -1.73
N ASP A 38 -15.26 4.16 -1.88
CA ASP A 38 -16.29 5.20 -2.03
C ASP A 38 -16.31 6.15 -0.84
N LYS A 39 -16.32 5.63 0.38
CA LYS A 39 -16.27 6.44 1.62
C LYS A 39 -14.97 7.24 1.71
N TRP A 40 -13.85 6.64 1.32
CA TRP A 40 -12.56 7.32 1.29
C TRP A 40 -12.57 8.50 0.31
N LEU A 41 -13.14 8.30 -0.89
CA LEU A 41 -13.28 9.35 -1.89
C LEU A 41 -14.27 10.43 -1.44
N ASP A 42 -15.38 10.06 -0.78
CA ASP A 42 -16.34 11.01 -0.23
C ASP A 42 -15.69 11.90 0.84
N ALA A 43 -14.92 11.33 1.75
CA ALA A 43 -14.16 12.08 2.75
C ALA A 43 -13.16 13.04 2.10
N TYR A 44 -12.43 12.58 1.08
CA TYR A 44 -11.52 13.43 0.33
C TYR A 44 -12.23 14.59 -0.36
N ASP A 45 -13.35 14.32 -1.04
CA ASP A 45 -14.14 15.32 -1.76
C ASP A 45 -14.77 16.36 -0.82
N ASN A 46 -15.06 15.96 0.42
CA ASN A 46 -15.52 16.83 1.52
C ASN A 46 -14.37 17.64 2.17
N GLY A 47 -13.12 17.48 1.71
CA GLY A 47 -11.97 18.19 2.26
C GLY A 47 -11.43 17.63 3.59
N GLU A 48 -11.84 16.43 3.96
CA GLU A 48 -11.33 15.75 5.16
C GLU A 48 -9.90 15.25 4.92
N LYS A 49 -9.14 15.10 6.02
CA LYS A 49 -7.80 14.49 5.96
C LYS A 49 -7.94 12.98 5.77
N VAL A 50 -7.52 12.50 4.62
CA VAL A 50 -7.51 11.08 4.28
C VAL A 50 -6.09 10.52 4.32
N THR A 51 -5.98 9.25 4.62
CA THR A 51 -4.72 8.52 4.70
C THR A 51 -4.82 7.18 3.98
N VAL A 52 -3.67 6.64 3.62
CA VAL A 52 -3.55 5.28 3.07
C VAL A 52 -2.56 4.50 3.93
N LEU A 53 -2.89 3.28 4.24
CA LEU A 53 -2.02 2.37 4.97
C LEU A 53 -1.68 1.18 4.07
N SER A 54 -0.40 0.89 3.96
CA SER A 54 0.14 -0.32 3.33
C SER A 54 1.26 -0.83 4.21
N GLY A 55 1.52 -2.11 4.20
CA GLY A 55 2.52 -2.69 5.09
C GLY A 55 3.35 -3.78 4.44
N ARG A 56 4.42 -4.18 5.12
CA ARG A 56 5.32 -5.25 4.70
C ARG A 56 5.80 -6.07 5.88
N GLY A 57 5.69 -7.40 5.76
CA GLY A 57 6.44 -8.32 6.61
C GLY A 57 7.77 -8.67 5.93
N PRO A 58 8.91 -8.20 6.42
CA PRO A 58 10.21 -8.35 5.77
C PRO A 58 10.78 -9.76 6.01
N SER A 59 10.46 -10.69 5.15
CA SER A 59 10.97 -12.07 5.23
C SER A 59 12.02 -12.41 4.19
N GLU A 60 12.28 -11.49 3.26
CA GLU A 60 13.24 -11.60 2.15
C GLU A 60 13.33 -10.28 1.38
N LYS A 61 14.22 -10.21 0.39
CA LYS A 61 14.36 -9.06 -0.50
C LYS A 61 13.09 -8.79 -1.29
N MET A 62 12.85 -7.53 -1.60
CA MET A 62 11.75 -7.15 -2.48
C MET A 62 12.04 -7.56 -3.94
N HIS A 63 10.98 -7.77 -4.71
CA HIS A 63 11.03 -8.07 -6.13
C HIS A 63 9.95 -7.27 -6.87
N ILE A 64 9.95 -7.35 -8.20
CA ILE A 64 9.04 -6.58 -9.07
C ILE A 64 7.55 -6.71 -8.72
N GLY A 65 7.13 -7.84 -8.16
CA GLY A 65 5.75 -8.03 -7.70
C GLY A 65 5.35 -7.07 -6.59
N HIS A 66 6.28 -6.71 -5.70
CA HIS A 66 6.02 -5.73 -4.64
C HIS A 66 5.87 -4.31 -5.18
N LEU A 67 6.53 -3.97 -6.29
CA LEU A 67 6.35 -2.69 -6.96
C LEU A 67 4.89 -2.47 -7.35
N THR A 68 4.21 -3.51 -7.83
CA THR A 68 2.78 -3.43 -8.17
C THR A 68 1.93 -3.08 -6.96
N LEU A 69 2.22 -3.67 -5.79
CA LEU A 69 1.52 -3.39 -4.54
C LEU A 69 1.72 -1.93 -4.12
N TYR A 70 2.95 -1.44 -4.10
CA TYR A 70 3.27 -0.09 -3.66
C TYR A 70 2.90 1.00 -4.67
N ALA A 71 2.66 0.66 -5.94
CA ALA A 71 2.16 1.60 -6.93
C ALA A 71 0.78 2.19 -6.55
N ILE A 72 -0.03 1.47 -5.77
CA ILE A 72 -1.34 1.94 -5.33
C ILE A 72 -1.21 3.04 -4.26
N PRO A 73 -0.57 2.81 -3.09
CA PRO A 73 -0.39 3.87 -2.10
C PRO A 73 0.41 5.06 -2.65
N LYS A 74 1.40 4.81 -3.52
CA LYS A 74 2.14 5.88 -4.22
C LYS A 74 1.23 6.75 -5.07
N TYR A 75 0.33 6.14 -5.82
CA TYR A 75 -0.68 6.85 -6.61
C TYR A 75 -1.56 7.75 -5.72
N PHE A 76 -2.06 7.25 -4.62
CA PHE A 76 -2.87 8.05 -3.70
C PHE A 76 -2.06 9.20 -3.09
N GLN A 77 -0.80 8.99 -2.76
CA GLN A 77 0.08 10.06 -2.29
C GLN A 77 0.29 11.13 -3.37
N ASP A 78 0.62 10.72 -4.60
CA ASP A 78 0.96 11.65 -5.67
C ASP A 78 -0.23 12.47 -6.16
N VAL A 79 -1.38 11.83 -6.30
CA VAL A 79 -2.57 12.43 -6.93
C VAL A 79 -3.45 13.12 -5.90
N TYR A 80 -3.69 12.49 -4.77
CA TYR A 80 -4.58 13.01 -3.72
C TYR A 80 -3.83 13.74 -2.60
N LYS A 81 -2.50 13.74 -2.63
CA LYS A 81 -1.64 14.42 -1.65
C LYS A 81 -1.84 13.96 -0.21
N CYS A 82 -2.35 12.75 -0.02
CA CYS A 82 -2.60 12.16 1.29
C CYS A 82 -1.31 11.65 1.96
N THR A 83 -1.38 11.45 3.26
CA THR A 83 -0.32 10.79 4.03
C THR A 83 -0.40 9.27 3.83
N VAL A 84 0.74 8.64 3.66
CA VAL A 84 0.86 7.19 3.54
C VAL A 84 1.60 6.62 4.75
N TYR A 85 1.01 5.61 5.37
CA TYR A 85 1.63 4.84 6.45
C TYR A 85 2.12 3.50 5.89
N ILE A 86 3.38 3.18 6.13
CA ILE A 86 4.01 1.94 5.67
C ILE A 86 4.71 1.26 6.86
N PRO A 87 3.97 0.60 7.74
CA PRO A 87 4.57 -0.22 8.78
C PRO A 87 5.32 -1.40 8.18
N VAL A 88 6.48 -1.67 8.73
CA VAL A 88 7.30 -2.86 8.44
C VAL A 88 7.27 -3.72 9.70
N SER A 89 6.43 -4.78 9.68
CA SER A 89 6.25 -5.70 10.80
C SER A 89 7.33 -6.78 10.79
N ASP A 90 8.39 -6.57 11.56
CA ASP A 90 9.52 -7.48 11.67
C ASP A 90 9.25 -8.63 12.65
N ASP A 91 8.50 -8.41 13.71
CA ASP A 91 8.15 -9.39 14.73
C ASP A 91 7.28 -10.55 14.20
N GLU A 92 6.23 -10.25 13.43
CA GLU A 92 5.32 -11.27 12.88
C GLU A 92 6.09 -12.36 12.11
N LYS A 93 7.08 -11.97 11.29
CA LYS A 93 7.83 -12.92 10.46
C LYS A 93 8.80 -13.76 11.26
N PHE A 94 9.36 -13.23 12.33
CA PHE A 94 10.19 -13.97 13.26
C PHE A 94 9.42 -15.12 13.92
N TYR A 95 8.18 -14.88 14.35
CA TYR A 95 7.35 -15.91 15.02
C TYR A 95 6.79 -16.96 14.07
N VAL A 96 6.65 -16.66 12.79
CA VAL A 96 5.97 -17.58 11.84
C VAL A 96 6.96 -18.41 11.01
N LYS A 97 8.20 -17.96 10.80
CA LYS A 97 9.21 -18.68 10.03
C LYS A 97 10.24 -19.33 10.96
N GLU A 98 10.26 -20.65 11.03
CA GLU A 98 11.12 -21.47 11.90
C GLU A 98 12.65 -21.32 11.68
N ASN A 99 13.09 -20.69 10.58
CA ASN A 99 14.50 -20.58 10.21
C ASN A 99 14.94 -19.13 9.97
N LEU A 100 14.29 -18.15 10.60
CA LEU A 100 14.64 -16.74 10.45
C LEU A 100 15.21 -16.22 11.78
N GLU A 101 16.46 -15.79 11.77
CA GLU A 101 17.06 -15.14 12.94
C GLU A 101 16.61 -13.65 12.99
N ILE A 102 16.66 -13.05 14.18
CA ILE A 102 16.26 -11.63 14.36
C ILE A 102 17.13 -10.71 13.50
N GLU A 103 18.42 -11.02 13.40
CA GLU A 103 19.38 -10.26 12.58
C GLU A 103 19.03 -10.29 11.10
N ASP A 104 18.51 -11.42 10.60
CA ASP A 104 18.05 -11.53 9.20
C ASP A 104 16.82 -10.67 8.96
N VAL A 105 15.86 -10.68 9.90
CA VAL A 105 14.65 -9.87 9.82
C VAL A 105 14.98 -8.38 9.83
N GLU A 106 15.90 -7.94 10.69
CA GLU A 106 16.35 -6.55 10.72
C GLU A 106 17.06 -6.13 9.43
N MET A 107 17.91 -7.00 8.88
CA MET A 107 18.58 -6.78 7.60
C MET A 107 17.55 -6.64 6.47
N PHE A 108 16.58 -7.56 6.38
CA PHE A 108 15.53 -7.49 5.37
C PHE A 108 14.61 -6.28 5.57
N ALA A 109 14.31 -5.89 6.81
CA ALA A 109 13.52 -4.69 7.10
C ALA A 109 14.21 -3.43 6.57
N ASN A 110 15.51 -3.29 6.81
CA ASN A 110 16.29 -2.17 6.32
C ASN A 110 16.37 -2.14 4.79
N ASP A 111 16.67 -3.27 4.15
CA ASP A 111 16.68 -3.40 2.68
C ASP A 111 15.31 -3.04 2.08
N ASN A 112 14.23 -3.56 2.65
CA ASN A 112 12.87 -3.28 2.17
C ASN A 112 12.50 -1.80 2.33
N ILE A 113 12.92 -1.13 3.41
CA ILE A 113 12.70 0.31 3.59
C ILE A 113 13.44 1.09 2.51
N LEU A 114 14.69 0.73 2.18
CA LEU A 114 15.44 1.38 1.11
C LEU A 114 14.76 1.20 -0.26
N ASP A 115 14.27 0.01 -0.56
CA ASP A 115 13.51 -0.26 -1.78
C ASP A 115 12.22 0.58 -1.87
N ILE A 116 11.49 0.70 -0.76
CA ILE A 116 10.28 1.53 -0.67
C ILE A 116 10.63 3.02 -0.88
N LEU A 117 11.70 3.51 -0.26
CA LEU A 117 12.18 4.87 -0.47
C LEU A 117 12.58 5.14 -1.92
N ALA A 118 13.26 4.16 -2.56
CA ALA A 118 13.65 4.24 -3.97
C ALA A 118 12.46 4.35 -4.93
N MET A 119 11.26 3.97 -4.51
CA MET A 119 10.03 4.18 -5.28
C MET A 119 9.57 5.64 -5.33
N GLY A 120 10.25 6.54 -4.61
CA GLY A 120 10.03 7.99 -4.67
C GLY A 120 8.83 8.48 -3.85
N PHE A 121 8.50 7.82 -2.75
CA PHE A 121 7.53 8.36 -1.79
C PHE A 121 8.01 9.70 -1.22
N ASP A 122 7.10 10.66 -1.05
CA ASP A 122 7.40 11.94 -0.42
C ASP A 122 7.69 11.73 1.09
N PRO A 123 8.91 12.00 1.57
CA PRO A 123 9.28 11.77 2.97
C PRO A 123 8.47 12.63 3.95
N ASN A 124 7.93 13.77 3.51
CA ASN A 124 7.10 14.64 4.36
C ASN A 124 5.66 14.10 4.53
N LYS A 125 5.28 13.12 3.72
CA LYS A 125 3.94 12.51 3.70
C LYS A 125 3.97 11.00 3.83
N THR A 126 5.12 10.45 4.22
CA THR A 126 5.29 9.02 4.43
C THR A 126 5.74 8.77 5.86
N ILE A 127 5.01 7.93 6.55
CA ILE A 127 5.36 7.48 7.89
C ILE A 127 5.65 5.99 7.80
N SER A 128 6.90 5.63 8.01
CA SER A 128 7.33 4.24 8.12
C SER A 128 7.84 3.98 9.52
N SER A 129 7.48 2.85 10.09
CA SER A 129 7.97 2.40 11.40
C SER A 129 8.26 0.91 11.33
N LYS A 130 9.29 0.47 12.04
CA LYS A 130 9.41 -0.93 12.44
C LYS A 130 8.46 -1.17 13.62
N ILE A 131 7.69 -2.23 13.58
CA ILE A 131 6.72 -2.61 14.61
C ILE A 131 7.06 -4.02 15.06
#